data_328f0e91adee0baa7277a8a77eee5fc8
#
_entry.id   328f0e91adee0baa7277a8a77eee5fc8
#
_cell.length_a   1.000
_cell.length_b   1.000
_cell.length_c   1.000
_cell.angle_alpha   90.00
_cell.angle_beta   90.00
_cell.angle_gamma   90.00
#
_symmetry.space_group_name_H-M   'P 1'
#
loop_
_entity.id
_entity.type
_entity.pdbx_description
1 polymer ?
#
loop_
_entity_poly.entity_id
_entity_poly.type
_entity_poly.pdbx_seq_one_letter_code
_entity_poly.pdbx_strand_id
1 'polypeptide(L)'
;MSGTMHFILEIAMFVLACGMILAFIRAVRGPRFTDRIVAINMIGTMTTVMIGILSAYLGEPSLVDVSLVYSLLSFLAVVVMCHVVTLHHKGRLLFLARKEKEAEEKCQ
;
A
#
# COMPACT_ATOMS: atom_id res chain seq x y z
N MET A 1 20.75 23.17 -11.57
CA MET A 1 19.43 23.32 -10.95
C MET A 1 19.41 24.57 -10.08
N SER A 2 18.33 25.34 -10.16
CA SER A 2 18.17 26.54 -9.35
C SER A 2 17.91 26.16 -7.88
N GLY A 3 18.35 27.02 -6.94
CA GLY A 3 18.13 26.78 -5.51
C GLY A 3 16.66 26.65 -5.13
N THR A 4 15.76 27.28 -5.89
CA THR A 4 14.32 27.17 -5.70
C THR A 4 13.82 25.75 -5.93
N MET A 5 14.37 25.06 -6.92
CA MET A 5 14.04 23.67 -7.23
C MET A 5 14.43 22.74 -6.09
N HIS A 6 15.62 22.90 -5.56
CA HIS A 6 16.09 22.15 -4.40
C HIS A 6 15.20 22.36 -3.18
N PHE A 7 14.79 23.57 -2.95
CA PHE A 7 13.93 23.94 -1.81
C PHE A 7 12.55 23.25 -1.94
N ILE A 8 11.98 23.26 -3.14
CA ILE A 8 10.69 22.58 -3.41
C ILE A 8 10.80 21.08 -3.18
N LEU A 9 11.87 20.47 -3.68
CA LEU A 9 12.11 19.03 -3.51
C LEU A 9 12.30 18.66 -2.04
N GLU A 10 12.97 19.49 -1.29
CA GLU A 10 13.20 19.28 0.14
C GLU A 10 11.89 19.33 0.94
N ILE A 11 11.03 20.31 0.65
CA ILE A 11 9.72 20.41 1.27
C ILE A 11 8.86 19.18 0.90
N ALA A 12 8.86 18.78 -0.37
CA ALA A 12 8.12 17.61 -0.84
C ALA A 12 8.57 16.35 -0.12
N MET A 13 9.87 16.15 0.07
CA MET A 13 10.41 15.02 0.83
C MET A 13 9.93 15.02 2.28
N PHE A 14 9.93 16.18 2.90
CA PHE A 14 9.50 16.32 4.30
C PHE A 14 8.00 15.98 4.44
N VAL A 15 7.18 16.49 3.55
CA VAL A 15 5.72 16.20 3.54
C VAL A 15 5.46 14.70 3.34
N LEU A 16 6.18 14.07 2.41
CA LEU A 16 6.06 12.65 2.14
C LEU A 16 6.48 11.81 3.35
N ALA A 17 7.56 12.20 4.03
CA ALA A 17 8.03 11.52 5.23
C ALA A 17 6.99 11.57 6.34
N CYS A 18 6.37 12.73 6.57
CA CYS A 18 5.28 12.88 7.54
C CYS A 18 4.08 12.02 7.17
N GLY A 19 3.68 12.02 5.90
CA GLY A 19 2.60 11.18 5.41
C GLY A 19 2.87 9.70 5.60
N MET A 20 4.12 9.28 5.37
CA MET A 20 4.53 7.88 5.56
C MET A 20 4.42 7.46 7.03
N ILE A 21 4.83 8.31 7.96
CA ILE A 21 4.70 8.05 9.39
C ILE A 21 3.23 7.89 9.79
N LEU A 22 2.37 8.79 9.31
CA LEU A 22 0.92 8.72 9.56
C LEU A 22 0.31 7.43 8.99
N ALA A 23 0.68 7.07 7.77
CA ALA A 23 0.21 5.83 7.14
C ALA A 23 0.68 4.60 7.91
N PHE A 24 1.92 4.62 8.42
CA PHE A 24 2.46 3.55 9.24
C PHE A 24 1.69 3.39 10.55
N ILE A 25 1.39 4.49 11.23
CA ILE A 25 0.58 4.48 12.45
C ILE A 25 -0.80 3.87 12.15
N ARG A 26 -1.41 4.26 11.04
CA ARG A 26 -2.69 3.73 10.59
C ARG A 26 -2.63 2.23 10.31
N ALA A 27 -1.55 1.76 9.70
CA ALA A 27 -1.34 0.35 9.41
C ALA A 27 -1.25 -0.49 10.69
N VAL A 28 -0.57 0.02 11.71
CA VAL A 28 -0.41 -0.67 12.99
C VAL A 28 -1.72 -0.64 13.79
N ARG A 29 -2.44 0.47 13.76
CA ARG A 29 -3.68 0.67 14.53
C ARG A 29 -4.93 0.20 13.82
N GLY A 30 -4.87 -0.11 12.52
CA GLY A 30 -6.04 -0.50 11.73
C GLY A 30 -6.75 -1.71 12.31
N PRO A 31 -8.01 -1.58 12.75
CA PRO A 31 -8.77 -2.71 13.30
C PRO A 31 -9.19 -3.70 12.23
N ARG A 32 -9.22 -3.28 10.95
CA ARG A 32 -9.59 -4.14 9.83
C ARG A 32 -8.36 -4.54 9.02
N PHE A 33 -8.36 -5.78 8.56
CA PHE A 33 -7.31 -6.31 7.70
C PHE A 33 -7.21 -5.52 6.38
N THR A 34 -8.34 -5.12 5.83
CA THR A 34 -8.42 -4.32 4.60
C THR A 34 -7.74 -2.96 4.77
N ASP A 35 -7.94 -2.29 5.91
CA ASP A 35 -7.30 -1.00 6.22
C ASP A 35 -5.79 -1.11 6.26
N ARG A 36 -5.27 -2.21 6.78
CA ARG A 36 -3.83 -2.52 6.78
C ARG A 36 -3.28 -2.63 5.37
N ILE A 37 -3.98 -3.34 4.49
CA ILE A 37 -3.57 -3.56 3.10
C ILE A 37 -3.53 -2.23 2.35
N VAL A 38 -4.55 -1.39 2.51
CA VAL A 38 -4.61 -0.06 1.89
C VAL A 38 -3.46 0.82 2.40
N ALA A 39 -3.19 0.80 3.70
CA ALA A 39 -2.09 1.57 4.30
C ALA A 39 -0.72 1.13 3.77
N ILE A 40 -0.49 -0.16 3.65
CA ILE A 40 0.75 -0.72 3.08
C ILE A 40 0.93 -0.27 1.63
N ASN A 41 -0.14 -0.28 0.85
CA ASN A 41 -0.12 0.19 -0.53
C ASN A 41 0.22 1.68 -0.61
N MET A 42 -0.36 2.50 0.25
CA MET A 42 -0.04 3.93 0.34
C MET A 42 1.43 4.17 0.70
N ILE A 43 1.95 3.42 1.66
CA ILE A 43 3.36 3.49 2.05
C ILE A 43 4.25 3.14 0.86
N GLY A 44 3.91 2.10 0.11
CA GLY A 44 4.64 1.68 -1.09
C GLY A 44 4.69 2.78 -2.14
N THR A 45 3.56 3.42 -2.42
CA THR A 45 3.48 4.53 -3.37
C THR A 45 4.31 5.73 -2.90
N MET A 46 4.21 6.10 -1.63
CA MET A 46 4.98 7.20 -1.05
C MET A 46 6.48 6.92 -1.10
N THR A 47 6.89 5.69 -0.83
CA THR A 47 8.29 5.26 -0.91
C THR A 47 8.81 5.40 -2.34
N THR A 48 8.03 4.97 -3.33
CA THR A 48 8.40 5.08 -4.75
C THR A 48 8.59 6.53 -5.16
N VAL A 49 7.67 7.41 -4.77
CA VAL A 49 7.75 8.85 -5.07
C VAL A 49 8.96 9.46 -4.36
N MET A 50 9.22 9.07 -3.12
CA MET A 50 10.37 9.54 -2.35
C MET A 50 11.69 9.17 -3.02
N ILE A 51 11.82 7.93 -3.51
CA ILE A 51 13.00 7.49 -4.26
C ILE A 51 13.16 8.31 -5.55
N GLY A 52 12.06 8.56 -6.25
CA GLY A 52 12.07 9.40 -7.46
C GLY A 52 12.55 10.82 -7.19
N ILE A 53 12.05 11.44 -6.12
CA ILE A 53 12.48 12.78 -5.69
C ILE A 53 13.95 12.78 -5.29
N LEU A 54 14.39 11.77 -4.56
CA LEU A 54 15.79 11.62 -4.14
C LEU A 54 16.70 11.46 -5.36
N SER A 55 16.27 10.71 -6.36
CA SER A 55 17.00 10.57 -7.63
C SER A 55 17.19 11.91 -8.33
N ALA A 56 16.13 12.72 -8.39
CA ALA A 56 16.18 14.04 -8.98
C ALA A 56 17.09 14.98 -8.17
N TYR A 57 17.06 14.88 -6.84
CA TYR A 57 17.87 15.69 -5.95
C TYR A 57 19.35 15.37 -6.09
N LEU A 58 19.72 14.10 -6.11
CA LEU A 58 21.11 13.64 -6.24
C LEU A 58 21.62 13.65 -7.68
N GLY A 59 20.70 13.66 -8.65
CA GLY A 59 21.05 13.63 -10.08
C GLY A 59 21.60 12.28 -10.53
N GLU A 60 21.30 11.21 -9.82
CA GLU A 60 21.76 9.85 -10.17
C GLU A 60 20.62 9.07 -10.86
N PRO A 61 20.79 8.67 -12.15
CA PRO A 61 19.77 7.92 -12.86
C PRO A 61 19.60 6.47 -12.37
N SER A 62 20.59 5.92 -11.67
CA SER A 62 20.53 4.57 -11.09
C SER A 62 19.37 4.37 -10.13
N LEU A 63 19.03 5.42 -9.37
CA LEU A 63 17.92 5.40 -8.41
C LEU A 63 16.56 5.27 -9.09
N VAL A 64 16.43 5.77 -10.32
CA VAL A 64 15.20 5.64 -11.12
C VAL A 64 14.93 4.17 -11.46
N ASP A 65 15.98 3.42 -11.79
CA ASP A 65 15.87 1.98 -12.06
C ASP A 65 15.36 1.23 -10.84
N VAL A 66 15.90 1.52 -9.66
CA VAL A 66 15.45 0.94 -8.40
C VAL A 66 13.98 1.28 -8.15
N SER A 67 13.60 2.52 -8.41
CA SER A 67 12.22 2.99 -8.27
C SER A 67 11.27 2.22 -9.18
N LEU A 68 11.67 1.98 -10.43
CA LEU A 68 10.88 1.20 -11.40
C LEU A 68 10.66 -0.23 -10.92
N VAL A 69 11.73 -0.90 -10.49
CA VAL A 69 11.66 -2.29 -9.99
C VAL A 69 10.78 -2.34 -8.75
N TYR A 70 10.94 -1.40 -7.83
CA TYR A 70 10.12 -1.31 -6.62
C TYR A 70 8.64 -1.12 -6.96
N SER A 71 8.34 -0.25 -7.91
CA SER A 71 6.97 0.01 -8.36
C SER A 71 6.32 -1.25 -8.93
N LEU A 72 7.05 -2.00 -9.76
CA LEU A 72 6.57 -3.26 -10.32
C LEU A 72 6.31 -4.30 -9.23
N LEU A 73 7.24 -4.45 -8.29
CA LEU A 73 7.08 -5.36 -7.16
C LEU A 73 5.90 -4.97 -6.29
N SER A 74 5.71 -3.68 -6.02
CA SER A 74 4.59 -3.16 -5.25
C SER A 74 3.26 -3.45 -5.94
N PHE A 75 3.21 -3.26 -7.27
CA PHE A 75 2.02 -3.58 -8.06
C PHE A 75 1.67 -5.06 -7.96
N LEU A 76 2.66 -5.95 -8.15
CA LEU A 76 2.46 -7.39 -8.03
C LEU A 76 1.99 -7.77 -6.63
N ALA A 77 2.59 -7.18 -5.60
CA ALA A 77 2.21 -7.42 -4.20
C ALA A 77 0.75 -7.04 -3.95
N VAL A 78 0.30 -5.90 -4.48
CA VAL A 78 -1.09 -5.44 -4.35
C VAL A 78 -2.04 -6.41 -5.06
N VAL A 79 -1.70 -6.83 -6.27
CA VAL A 79 -2.53 -7.78 -7.05
C VAL A 79 -2.66 -9.10 -6.31
N VAL A 80 -1.56 -9.64 -5.80
CA VAL A 80 -1.55 -10.89 -5.03
C VAL A 80 -2.35 -10.73 -3.74
N MET A 81 -2.14 -9.63 -3.02
CA MET A 81 -2.91 -9.34 -1.80
C MET A 81 -4.40 -9.23 -2.06
N CYS A 82 -4.80 -8.52 -3.11
CA CYS A 82 -6.19 -8.41 -3.50
C CYS A 82 -6.79 -9.78 -3.82
N HIS A 83 -6.03 -10.63 -4.51
CA HIS A 83 -6.48 -11.99 -4.84
C HIS A 83 -6.67 -12.83 -3.57
N VAL A 84 -5.70 -12.78 -2.66
CA VAL A 84 -5.77 -13.51 -1.38
C VAL A 84 -6.95 -13.03 -0.54
N VAL A 85 -7.16 -11.72 -0.44
CA VAL A 85 -8.28 -11.14 0.31
C VAL A 85 -9.61 -11.54 -0.31
N THR A 86 -9.71 -11.50 -1.64
CA THR A 86 -10.93 -11.90 -2.36
C THR A 86 -11.24 -13.38 -2.11
N LEU A 87 -10.25 -14.26 -2.18
CA LEU A 87 -10.41 -15.68 -1.88
C LEU A 87 -10.82 -15.90 -0.42
N HIS A 88 -10.21 -15.18 0.50
CA HIS A 88 -10.54 -15.28 1.92
C HIS A 88 -11.97 -14.80 2.19
N HIS A 89 -12.35 -13.70 1.58
CA HIS A 89 -13.71 -13.15 1.68
C HIS A 89 -14.74 -14.09 1.08
N LYS A 90 -14.47 -14.67 -0.09
CA LYS A 90 -15.33 -15.68 -0.72
C LYS A 90 -15.48 -16.94 0.14
N GLY A 91 -14.37 -17.42 0.71
CA GLY A 91 -14.39 -18.55 1.61
C GLY A 91 -15.24 -18.29 2.84
N ARG A 92 -15.16 -17.08 3.39
CA ARG A 92 -15.98 -16.66 4.54
C ARG A 92 -17.46 -16.58 4.19
N LEU A 93 -17.78 -16.01 3.02
CA LEU A 93 -19.17 -15.93 2.53
C LEU A 93 -19.76 -17.31 2.29
N LEU A 94 -19.00 -18.22 1.69
CA LEU A 94 -19.41 -19.61 1.47
C LEU A 94 -19.66 -20.33 2.80
N PHE A 95 -18.79 -20.10 3.79
CA PHE A 95 -18.94 -20.68 5.12
C PHE A 95 -20.22 -20.18 5.80
N LEU A 96 -20.49 -18.87 5.73
CA LEU A 96 -21.70 -18.27 6.30
C LEU A 96 -22.97 -18.76 5.60
N ALA A 97 -22.93 -18.87 4.27
CA ALA A 97 -24.04 -19.39 3.48
C ALA A 97 -24.35 -20.84 3.82
N ARG A 98 -23.32 -21.64 4.03
CA ARG A 98 -23.43 -23.05 4.44
C ARG A 98 -24.04 -23.15 5.84
N LYS A 99 -23.63 -22.28 6.74
CA LYS A 99 -24.14 -22.24 8.10
C LYS A 99 -25.61 -21.87 8.15
N GLU A 100 -26.05 -20.94 7.31
CA GLU A 100 -27.46 -20.57 7.15
C GLU A 100 -28.30 -21.73 6.65
N LYS A 101 -27.80 -22.48 5.66
CA LYS A 101 -28.48 -23.67 5.13
C LYS A 101 -28.62 -24.75 6.18
N GLU A 102 -27.61 -25.00 6.97
CA GLU A 102 -27.66 -25.95 8.08
C GLU A 102 -28.68 -25.55 9.15
N ALA A 103 -28.77 -24.25 9.43
CA ALA A 103 -29.76 -23.71 10.37
C ALA A 103 -31.18 -23.87 9.84
N GLU A 104 -31.42 -23.68 8.54
CA GLU A 104 -32.71 -23.88 7.91
C GLU A 104 -33.13 -25.37 7.93
N GLU A 105 -32.19 -26.29 7.68
CA GLU A 105 -32.45 -27.74 7.74
C GLU A 105 -32.78 -28.17 9.17
N LYS A 106 -32.16 -27.57 10.17
CA LYS A 106 -32.43 -27.88 11.59
C LYS A 106 -33.80 -27.34 12.06
N CYS A 107 -34.33 -26.30 11.43
CA CYS A 107 -35.61 -25.73 11.75
C CYS A 107 -36.79 -26.50 11.09
N GLN A 108 -36.50 -27.32 10.10
CA GLN A 108 -37.47 -28.26 9.51
C GLN A 108 -37.46 -29.57 10.29
#